data_47702b1d67a9350fcefbe5e24c54f310
#
_entry.id   47702b1d67a9350fcefbe5e24c54f310
#
_cell.length_a   1.000
_cell.length_b   1.000
_cell.length_c   1.000
_cell.angle_alpha   90.00
_cell.angle_beta   90.00
_cell.angle_gamma   90.00
#
_symmetry.space_group_name_H-M   'P 1'
#
loop_
_entity.id
_entity.type
_entity.pdbx_description
1 polymer ?
#
loop_
_entity_poly.entity_id
_entity_poly.type
_entity_poly.pdbx_seq_one_letter_code
_entity_poly.pdbx_strand_id
1 'polypeptide(L)'
;FFYTSGTTGRPKAGVLTHGQMNFVVNNHLADLIPGTTEQDVSIAVAPLSHGAGVHMLLNVARGASLVLMPGNKLDPELFWQLVERHRVSNLFTVPTIVKMLVEHESVDQYDHSSLRYMIYAGAPMYRADQKKALEKLGQVMVQYYGMGEVTGCITYLPTEMHSLDDEDPNSNIGSCGIPRTG
;
A
#
# COMPACT_ATOMS: atom_id res chain seq x y z
N PHE A 1 5.30 15.55 -14.42
CA PHE A 1 6.72 15.32 -14.10
C PHE A 1 6.82 14.70 -12.71
N PHE A 2 7.51 13.57 -12.60
CA PHE A 2 7.81 12.93 -11.32
C PHE A 2 9.28 13.13 -10.98
N TYR A 3 9.55 13.87 -9.91
CA TYR A 3 10.93 14.21 -9.52
C TYR A 3 11.52 13.15 -8.61
N THR A 4 12.76 12.74 -8.92
CA THR A 4 13.58 11.89 -8.07
C THR A 4 14.83 12.65 -7.63
N SER A 5 15.37 12.32 -6.44
CA SER A 5 16.56 12.99 -5.87
C SER A 5 17.82 12.82 -6.72
N GLY A 6 17.84 11.82 -7.61
CA GLY A 6 19.02 11.47 -8.42
C GLY A 6 20.20 11.01 -7.59
N THR A 7 20.95 10.03 -8.06
CA THR A 7 22.18 9.55 -7.41
C THR A 7 23.37 10.53 -7.54
N THR A 8 23.25 11.56 -8.38
CA THR A 8 24.31 12.53 -8.70
C THR A 8 24.09 13.92 -8.07
N GLY A 9 23.19 14.03 -7.10
CA GLY A 9 22.94 15.27 -6.35
C GLY A 9 22.04 16.32 -7.04
N ARG A 10 21.70 16.16 -8.32
CA ARG A 10 20.71 17.01 -9.00
C ARG A 10 19.41 16.25 -9.19
N PRO A 11 18.25 16.82 -8.77
CA PRO A 11 16.96 16.21 -9.03
C PRO A 11 16.74 15.98 -10.53
N LYS A 12 16.19 14.81 -10.86
CA LYS A 12 15.78 14.46 -12.23
C LYS A 12 14.28 14.30 -12.28
N ALA A 13 13.68 14.66 -13.40
CA ALA A 13 12.24 14.53 -13.61
C ALA A 13 11.97 13.46 -14.67
N GLY A 14 11.26 12.41 -14.27
CA GLY A 14 10.63 11.48 -15.19
C GLY A 14 9.40 12.14 -15.82
N VAL A 15 9.25 12.02 -17.13
CA VAL A 15 8.05 12.50 -17.84
C VAL A 15 7.03 11.38 -17.83
N LEU A 16 5.94 11.55 -17.08
CA LEU A 16 4.82 10.63 -17.06
C LEU A 16 3.66 11.24 -17.84
N THR A 17 3.21 10.55 -18.88
CA THR A 17 2.08 10.99 -19.69
C THR A 17 0.75 10.60 -19.03
N HIS A 18 -0.33 11.27 -19.39
CA HIS A 18 -1.68 10.88 -18.97
C HIS A 18 -2.04 9.44 -19.41
N GLY A 19 -1.56 9.00 -20.58
CA GLY A 19 -1.74 7.62 -21.04
C GLY A 19 -1.08 6.59 -20.11
N GLN A 20 0.17 6.85 -19.68
CA GLN A 20 0.86 6.00 -18.73
C GLN A 20 0.16 5.98 -17.37
N MET A 21 -0.29 7.14 -16.86
CA MET A 21 -1.03 7.20 -15.60
C MET A 21 -2.38 6.47 -15.68
N ASN A 22 -3.10 6.59 -16.79
CA ASN A 22 -4.32 5.83 -17.00
C ASN A 22 -4.08 4.32 -17.05
N PHE A 23 -3.00 3.89 -17.73
CA PHE A 23 -2.57 2.49 -17.70
C PHE A 23 -2.31 2.00 -16.28
N VAL A 24 -1.56 2.77 -15.48
CA VAL A 24 -1.25 2.43 -14.08
C VAL A 24 -2.49 2.32 -13.23
N VAL A 25 -3.44 3.23 -13.37
CA VAL A 25 -4.71 3.17 -12.64
C VAL A 25 -5.42 1.84 -12.92
N ASN A 26 -5.57 1.46 -14.19
CA ASN A 26 -6.23 0.20 -14.56
C ASN A 26 -5.45 -1.03 -14.07
N ASN A 27 -4.14 -1.03 -14.26
CA ASN A 27 -3.25 -2.11 -13.84
C ASN A 27 -3.29 -2.33 -12.32
N HIS A 28 -3.12 -1.27 -11.53
CA HIS A 28 -3.14 -1.38 -10.07
C HIS A 28 -4.52 -1.77 -9.54
N LEU A 29 -5.61 -1.34 -10.17
CA LEU A 29 -6.96 -1.79 -9.82
C LEU A 29 -7.15 -3.28 -10.07
N ALA A 30 -6.53 -3.83 -11.11
CA ALA A 30 -6.58 -5.26 -11.41
C ALA A 30 -5.71 -6.09 -10.47
N ASP A 31 -4.50 -5.62 -10.18
CA ASP A 31 -3.45 -6.41 -9.52
C ASP A 31 -3.37 -6.16 -7.99
N LEU A 32 -3.46 -4.90 -7.56
CA LEU A 32 -3.18 -4.56 -6.16
C LEU A 32 -4.44 -4.47 -5.28
N ILE A 33 -5.55 -3.98 -5.84
CA ILE A 33 -6.80 -3.77 -5.12
C ILE A 33 -8.01 -4.25 -5.93
N PRO A 34 -8.03 -5.52 -6.40
CA PRO A 34 -9.13 -6.04 -7.19
C PRO A 34 -10.47 -5.91 -6.45
N GLY A 35 -11.53 -5.67 -7.21
CA GLY A 35 -12.88 -5.53 -6.65
C GLY A 35 -13.15 -4.22 -5.90
N THR A 36 -12.31 -3.20 -6.05
CA THR A 36 -12.57 -1.87 -5.49
C THR A 36 -13.75 -1.18 -6.21
N THR A 37 -14.63 -0.59 -5.43
CA THR A 37 -15.87 0.08 -5.87
C THR A 37 -15.99 1.47 -5.25
N GLU A 38 -17.06 2.19 -5.56
CA GLU A 38 -17.40 3.49 -4.97
C GLU A 38 -17.76 3.42 -3.47
N GLN A 39 -18.00 2.22 -2.94
CA GLN A 39 -18.28 2.01 -1.53
C GLN A 39 -17.01 1.85 -0.68
N ASP A 40 -15.87 1.71 -1.33
CA ASP A 40 -14.58 1.58 -0.65
C ASP A 40 -14.09 2.91 -0.07
N VAL A 41 -13.29 2.78 0.96
CA VAL A 41 -12.65 3.93 1.62
C VAL A 41 -11.17 3.66 1.73
N SER A 42 -10.36 4.59 1.23
CA SER A 42 -8.91 4.57 1.41
C SER A 42 -8.48 5.58 2.47
N ILE A 43 -7.36 5.33 3.15
CA ILE A 43 -6.75 6.29 4.08
C ILE A 43 -5.33 6.64 3.65
N ALA A 44 -5.01 7.93 3.61
CA ALA A 44 -3.69 8.43 3.27
C ALA A 44 -2.82 8.61 4.52
N VAL A 45 -1.80 7.78 4.67
CA VAL A 45 -0.83 7.79 5.78
C VAL A 45 0.58 8.18 5.34
N ALA A 46 0.80 8.32 4.04
CA ALA A 46 2.06 8.71 3.43
C ALA A 46 1.86 9.95 2.55
N PRO A 47 2.95 10.71 2.26
CA PRO A 47 2.84 11.92 1.43
C PRO A 47 2.23 11.63 0.05
N LEU A 48 1.23 12.42 -0.33
CA LEU A 48 0.57 12.32 -1.64
C LEU A 48 1.48 12.71 -2.82
N SER A 49 2.65 13.29 -2.55
CA SER A 49 3.68 13.58 -3.55
C SER A 49 4.46 12.33 -4.02
N HIS A 50 4.21 11.16 -3.44
CA HIS A 50 4.84 9.88 -3.74
C HIS A 50 3.81 8.79 -4.09
N GLY A 51 4.13 7.53 -3.82
CA GLY A 51 3.28 6.38 -4.15
C GLY A 51 1.84 6.47 -3.63
N ALA A 52 1.63 7.10 -2.48
CA ALA A 52 0.28 7.34 -1.95
C ALA A 52 -0.58 8.21 -2.87
N GLY A 53 0.01 9.17 -3.59
CA GLY A 53 -0.71 9.98 -4.57
C GLY A 53 -1.15 9.16 -5.80
N VAL A 54 -0.33 8.24 -6.27
CA VAL A 54 -0.71 7.29 -7.32
C VAL A 54 -1.86 6.41 -6.81
N HIS A 55 -1.73 5.87 -5.60
CA HIS A 55 -2.78 5.06 -4.99
C HIS A 55 -4.11 5.82 -4.81
N MET A 56 -4.06 7.10 -4.50
CA MET A 56 -5.25 7.96 -4.46
C MET A 56 -5.99 7.97 -5.81
N LEU A 57 -5.26 8.05 -6.93
CA LEU A 57 -5.88 8.07 -8.27
C LEU A 57 -6.69 6.82 -8.57
N LEU A 58 -6.28 5.65 -8.07
CA LEU A 58 -7.02 4.39 -8.23
C LEU A 58 -8.37 4.47 -7.55
N ASN A 59 -8.38 4.96 -6.32
CA ASN A 59 -9.59 5.11 -5.52
C ASN A 59 -10.55 6.14 -6.14
N VAL A 60 -10.02 7.30 -6.56
CA VAL A 60 -10.80 8.34 -7.27
C VAL A 60 -11.41 7.78 -8.57
N ALA A 61 -10.66 6.99 -9.34
CA ALA A 61 -11.15 6.39 -10.58
C ALA A 61 -12.32 5.43 -10.36
N ARG A 62 -12.47 4.88 -9.15
CA ARG A 62 -13.59 4.03 -8.75
C ARG A 62 -14.69 4.78 -8.00
N GLY A 63 -14.53 6.08 -7.74
CA GLY A 63 -15.46 6.86 -6.93
C GLY A 63 -15.36 6.58 -5.43
N ALA A 64 -14.32 5.87 -4.99
CA ALA A 64 -14.08 5.55 -3.59
C ALA A 64 -13.71 6.80 -2.78
N SER A 65 -14.04 6.81 -1.50
CA SER A 65 -13.73 7.90 -0.60
C SER A 65 -12.27 7.87 -0.13
N LEU A 66 -11.71 9.05 0.18
CA LEU A 66 -10.36 9.17 0.74
C LEU A 66 -10.41 9.89 2.09
N VAL A 67 -9.89 9.24 3.12
CA VAL A 67 -9.65 9.82 4.44
C VAL A 67 -8.23 10.35 4.49
N LEU A 68 -8.04 11.61 4.88
CA LEU A 68 -6.73 12.22 5.10
C LEU A 68 -6.43 12.22 6.59
N MET A 69 -5.26 11.70 6.97
CA MET A 69 -4.78 11.80 8.35
C MET A 69 -4.54 13.27 8.70
N PRO A 70 -5.06 13.76 9.83
CA PRO A 70 -4.76 15.11 10.29
C PRO A 70 -3.33 15.22 10.82
N GLY A 71 -2.76 16.44 10.72
CA GLY A 71 -1.44 16.72 11.27
C GLY A 71 -0.27 16.28 10.39
N ASN A 72 0.96 16.43 10.93
CA ASN A 72 2.20 16.19 10.21
C ASN A 72 2.92 14.90 10.66
N LYS A 73 2.38 14.19 11.64
CA LYS A 73 2.93 12.94 12.16
C LYS A 73 1.85 11.87 12.19
N LEU A 74 2.23 10.64 11.88
CA LEU A 74 1.36 9.50 12.03
C LEU A 74 1.10 9.26 13.53
N ASP A 75 -0.18 9.19 13.89
CA ASP A 75 -0.68 8.78 15.19
C ASP A 75 -1.36 7.42 15.00
N PRO A 76 -0.79 6.31 15.53
CA PRO A 76 -1.35 4.98 15.33
C PRO A 76 -2.74 4.79 15.97
N GLU A 77 -3.00 5.41 17.13
CA GLU A 77 -4.30 5.32 17.77
C GLU A 77 -5.38 6.00 16.92
N LEU A 78 -5.13 7.24 16.50
CA LEU A 78 -6.03 7.96 15.62
C LEU A 78 -6.22 7.25 14.28
N PHE A 79 -5.15 6.61 13.75
CA PHE A 79 -5.26 5.80 12.53
C PHE A 79 -6.30 4.68 12.70
N TRP A 80 -6.20 3.87 13.76
CA TRP A 80 -7.13 2.75 13.98
C TRP A 80 -8.54 3.23 14.29
N GLN A 81 -8.71 4.35 15.00
CA GLN A 81 -10.02 5.00 15.18
C GLN A 81 -10.67 5.39 13.84
N LEU A 82 -9.86 5.94 12.92
CA LEU A 82 -10.36 6.32 11.59
C LEU A 82 -10.65 5.10 10.72
N VAL A 83 -9.86 4.03 10.84
CA VAL A 83 -10.11 2.75 10.15
C VAL A 83 -11.47 2.20 10.56
N GLU A 84 -11.76 2.09 11.84
CA GLU A 84 -13.06 1.64 12.35
C GLU A 84 -14.18 2.57 11.92
N ARG A 85 -14.05 3.88 12.23
CA ARG A 85 -15.08 4.88 12.00
C ARG A 85 -15.52 4.99 10.54
N HIS A 86 -14.57 4.93 9.62
CA HIS A 86 -14.82 5.11 8.20
C HIS A 86 -14.86 3.79 7.43
N ARG A 87 -14.69 2.66 8.12
CA ARG A 87 -14.62 1.32 7.52
C ARG A 87 -13.61 1.28 6.37
N VAL A 88 -12.40 1.74 6.65
CA VAL A 88 -11.33 1.81 5.64
C VAL A 88 -11.05 0.42 5.09
N SER A 89 -11.01 0.30 3.77
CA SER A 89 -10.81 -0.96 3.06
C SER A 89 -9.42 -1.12 2.45
N ASN A 90 -8.72 -0.03 2.19
CA ASN A 90 -7.40 -0.08 1.60
C ASN A 90 -6.51 1.12 1.95
N LEU A 91 -5.19 0.92 1.89
CA LEU A 91 -4.20 1.99 2.03
C LEU A 91 -2.90 1.64 1.32
N PHE A 92 -2.12 2.68 1.01
CA PHE A 92 -0.74 2.56 0.56
C PHE A 92 0.21 3.08 1.64
N THR A 93 1.27 2.33 1.94
CA THR A 93 2.20 2.66 2.99
C THR A 93 3.63 2.13 2.71
N VAL A 94 4.49 2.19 3.72
CA VAL A 94 5.86 1.66 3.71
C VAL A 94 6.07 0.71 4.90
N PRO A 95 7.04 -0.22 4.85
CA PRO A 95 7.24 -1.23 5.90
C PRO A 95 7.36 -0.66 7.31
N THR A 96 8.02 0.48 7.49
CA THR A 96 8.17 1.14 8.79
C THR A 96 6.83 1.62 9.37
N ILE A 97 5.92 2.08 8.53
CA ILE A 97 4.58 2.48 8.96
C ILE A 97 3.74 1.24 9.30
N VAL A 98 3.79 0.18 8.50
CA VAL A 98 3.12 -1.09 8.84
C VAL A 98 3.56 -1.54 10.23
N LYS A 99 4.88 -1.59 10.47
CA LYS A 99 5.43 -1.97 11.78
C LYS A 99 4.89 -1.10 12.92
N MET A 100 4.94 0.22 12.77
CA MET A 100 4.42 1.15 13.80
C MET A 100 2.94 0.89 14.10
N LEU A 101 2.13 0.65 13.08
CA LEU A 101 0.69 0.43 13.24
C LEU A 101 0.37 -0.88 13.96
N VAL A 102 1.04 -1.98 13.59
CA VAL A 102 0.75 -3.30 14.16
C VAL A 102 1.44 -3.56 15.51
N GLU A 103 2.46 -2.77 15.86
CA GLU A 103 3.12 -2.83 17.17
C GLU A 103 2.45 -1.97 18.24
N HIS A 104 1.63 -1.02 17.83
CA HIS A 104 0.89 -0.18 18.76
C HIS A 104 -0.31 -0.92 19.33
N GLU A 105 -0.53 -0.82 20.63
CA GLU A 105 -1.60 -1.53 21.35
C GLU A 105 -3.01 -1.25 20.81
N SER A 106 -3.22 -0.10 20.22
CA SER A 106 -4.51 0.29 19.64
C SER A 106 -4.97 -0.60 18.48
N VAL A 107 -4.09 -1.36 17.84
CA VAL A 107 -4.49 -2.32 16.79
C VAL A 107 -5.49 -3.35 17.31
N ASP A 108 -5.39 -3.72 18.58
CA ASP A 108 -6.28 -4.70 19.21
C ASP A 108 -7.54 -4.06 19.85
N GLN A 109 -7.67 -2.72 19.80
CA GLN A 109 -8.75 -1.98 20.46
C GLN A 109 -9.86 -1.53 19.50
N TYR A 110 -9.56 -1.46 18.19
CA TYR A 110 -10.47 -0.97 17.16
C TYR A 110 -10.78 -2.04 16.12
N ASP A 111 -11.99 -2.00 15.58
CA ASP A 111 -12.40 -2.89 14.49
C ASP A 111 -11.75 -2.48 13.16
N HIS A 112 -10.89 -3.34 12.66
CA HIS A 112 -10.25 -3.21 11.35
C HIS A 112 -10.69 -4.29 10.35
N SER A 113 -11.79 -4.98 10.61
CA SER A 113 -12.32 -6.07 9.76
C SER A 113 -12.73 -5.61 8.35
N SER A 114 -12.89 -4.31 8.14
CA SER A 114 -13.15 -3.72 6.83
C SER A 114 -11.92 -3.67 5.94
N LEU A 115 -10.71 -3.78 6.51
CA LEU A 115 -9.45 -3.68 5.78
C LEU A 115 -9.24 -4.90 4.89
N ARG A 116 -9.07 -4.69 3.59
CA ARG A 116 -8.84 -5.73 2.59
C ARG A 116 -7.43 -5.68 2.00
N TYR A 117 -6.88 -4.48 1.86
CA TYR A 117 -5.59 -4.28 1.20
C TYR A 117 -4.73 -3.26 1.96
N MET A 118 -3.65 -3.74 2.56
CA MET A 118 -2.57 -2.91 3.08
C MET A 118 -1.37 -3.04 2.16
N ILE A 119 -1.24 -2.11 1.21
CA ILE A 119 -0.16 -2.12 0.24
C ILE A 119 1.09 -1.54 0.89
N TYR A 120 2.21 -2.26 0.79
CA TYR A 120 3.51 -1.76 1.23
C TYR A 120 4.55 -1.84 0.12
N ALA A 121 5.37 -0.80 0.01
CA ALA A 121 6.39 -0.65 -1.03
C ALA A 121 7.52 0.27 -0.58
N GLY A 122 8.51 0.49 -1.45
CA GLY A 122 9.58 1.48 -1.26
C GLY A 122 10.77 0.99 -0.44
N ALA A 123 10.63 -0.13 0.29
CA ALA A 123 11.71 -0.79 1.01
C ALA A 123 11.37 -2.27 1.24
N PRO A 124 12.37 -3.15 1.47
CA PRO A 124 12.11 -4.51 1.91
C PRO A 124 11.44 -4.53 3.28
N MET A 125 10.51 -5.47 3.48
CA MET A 125 9.93 -5.76 4.79
C MET A 125 10.65 -6.94 5.42
N TYR A 126 11.07 -6.81 6.66
CA TYR A 126 11.66 -7.93 7.39
C TYR A 126 10.60 -9.00 7.67
N ARG A 127 11.00 -10.27 7.59
CA ARG A 127 10.09 -11.41 7.75
C ARG A 127 9.35 -11.38 9.09
N ALA A 128 10.03 -11.02 10.18
CA ALA A 128 9.40 -10.91 11.50
C ALA A 128 8.29 -9.86 11.54
N ASP A 129 8.50 -8.69 10.90
CA ASP A 129 7.50 -7.64 10.83
C ASP A 129 6.32 -8.04 9.93
N GLN A 130 6.58 -8.78 8.83
CA GLN A 130 5.53 -9.33 7.97
C GLN A 130 4.65 -10.34 8.72
N LYS A 131 5.26 -11.29 9.45
CA LYS A 131 4.51 -12.25 10.27
C LYS A 131 3.63 -11.55 11.28
N LYS A 132 4.17 -10.57 12.01
CA LYS A 132 3.41 -9.80 12.99
C LYS A 132 2.22 -9.06 12.35
N ALA A 133 2.41 -8.49 11.16
CA ALA A 133 1.31 -7.85 10.44
C ALA A 133 0.23 -8.86 10.04
N LEU A 134 0.62 -10.03 9.52
CA LEU A 134 -0.32 -11.10 9.18
C LEU A 134 -1.06 -11.67 10.39
N GLU A 135 -0.38 -11.81 11.54
CA GLU A 135 -0.99 -12.25 12.81
C GLU A 135 -2.07 -11.27 13.29
N LYS A 136 -1.82 -9.97 13.19
CA LYS A 136 -2.72 -8.92 13.65
C LYS A 136 -3.87 -8.62 12.69
N LEU A 137 -3.58 -8.61 11.40
CA LEU A 137 -4.50 -8.08 10.38
C LEU A 137 -5.09 -9.15 9.46
N GLY A 138 -4.55 -10.38 9.49
CA GLY A 138 -4.93 -11.43 8.54
C GLY A 138 -4.34 -11.19 7.14
N GLN A 139 -4.95 -11.81 6.14
CA GLN A 139 -4.52 -11.81 4.73
C GLN A 139 -4.88 -10.51 3.99
N VAL A 140 -4.32 -9.39 4.44
CA VAL A 140 -4.57 -8.06 3.83
C VAL A 140 -3.31 -7.44 3.22
N MET A 141 -2.16 -8.09 3.38
CA MET A 141 -0.88 -7.54 2.94
C MET A 141 -0.72 -7.70 1.43
N VAL A 142 -0.34 -6.61 0.75
CA VAL A 142 0.03 -6.60 -0.66
C VAL A 142 1.37 -5.88 -0.78
N GLN A 143 2.37 -6.56 -1.31
CA GLN A 143 3.66 -5.91 -1.61
C GLN A 143 3.71 -5.50 -3.05
N TYR A 144 4.36 -4.38 -3.36
CA TYR A 144 4.93 -4.21 -4.69
C TYR A 144 6.36 -3.67 -4.66
N TYR A 145 7.11 -4.07 -5.68
CA TYR A 145 8.41 -3.52 -6.02
C TYR A 145 8.28 -2.64 -7.26
N GLY A 146 8.90 -1.46 -7.22
CA GLY A 146 8.85 -0.53 -8.34
C GLY A 146 9.58 0.78 -8.08
N MET A 147 9.45 1.70 -9.01
CA MET A 147 10.05 3.03 -8.95
C MET A 147 9.20 4.05 -9.72
N GLY A 148 9.37 5.33 -9.39
CA GLY A 148 8.58 6.41 -9.99
C GLY A 148 8.72 6.54 -11.49
N GLU A 149 9.92 6.27 -12.03
CA GLU A 149 10.25 6.36 -13.46
C GLU A 149 9.47 5.37 -14.33
N VAL A 150 9.02 4.25 -13.73
CA VAL A 150 8.20 3.23 -14.41
C VAL A 150 6.74 3.27 -13.94
N THR A 151 6.31 4.41 -13.43
CA THR A 151 4.94 4.63 -12.95
C THR A 151 4.55 3.82 -11.71
N GLY A 152 5.52 3.35 -10.93
CA GLY A 152 5.31 2.63 -9.67
C GLY A 152 5.60 1.15 -9.79
N CYS A 153 4.58 0.30 -9.79
CA CYS A 153 4.70 -1.14 -9.72
C CYS A 153 5.39 -1.78 -10.94
N ILE A 154 6.36 -2.65 -10.71
CA ILE A 154 6.98 -3.55 -11.70
C ILE A 154 6.53 -4.98 -11.41
N THR A 155 6.63 -5.39 -10.13
CA THR A 155 6.16 -6.67 -9.65
C THR A 155 5.33 -6.48 -8.38
N TYR A 156 4.43 -7.40 -8.11
CA TYR A 156 3.60 -7.38 -6.90
C TYR A 156 3.46 -8.76 -6.29
N LEU A 157 3.28 -8.80 -4.99
CA LEU A 157 2.97 -10.00 -4.22
C LEU A 157 1.57 -9.80 -3.64
N PRO A 158 0.54 -10.49 -4.18
CA PRO A 158 -0.83 -10.34 -3.71
C PRO A 158 -1.04 -10.98 -2.34
N THR A 159 -2.20 -10.76 -1.74
CA THR A 159 -2.50 -11.20 -0.37
C THR A 159 -2.29 -12.69 -0.18
N GLU A 160 -2.76 -13.52 -1.11
CA GLU A 160 -2.69 -14.99 -1.07
C GLU A 160 -1.28 -15.56 -1.17
N MET A 161 -0.30 -14.76 -1.57
CA MET A 161 1.11 -15.14 -1.64
C MET A 161 1.90 -14.78 -0.38
N HIS A 162 1.22 -14.31 0.67
CA HIS A 162 1.81 -14.11 1.99
C HIS A 162 1.39 -15.26 2.92
N SER A 163 2.31 -15.84 3.67
CA SER A 163 2.03 -16.91 4.62
C SER A 163 2.75 -16.68 5.95
N LEU A 164 2.15 -17.14 7.05
CA LEU A 164 2.79 -17.19 8.37
C LEU A 164 3.77 -18.36 8.49
N ASP A 165 3.53 -19.42 7.72
CA ASP A 165 4.32 -20.65 7.73
C ASP A 165 5.56 -20.49 6.82
N ASP A 166 6.75 -20.62 7.40
CA ASP A 166 8.02 -20.56 6.66
C ASP A 166 8.27 -21.80 5.81
N GLU A 167 7.62 -22.92 6.13
CA GLU A 167 7.71 -24.19 5.39
C GLU A 167 6.67 -24.29 4.26
N ASP A 168 5.73 -23.35 4.19
CA ASP A 168 4.76 -23.28 3.10
C ASP A 168 5.48 -23.03 1.76
N PRO A 169 5.40 -23.95 0.78
CA PRO A 169 6.04 -23.76 -0.52
C PRO A 169 5.53 -22.52 -1.28
N ASN A 170 4.39 -21.98 -0.87
CA ASN A 170 3.80 -20.76 -1.43
C ASN A 170 4.11 -19.51 -0.61
N SER A 171 4.94 -19.58 0.43
CA SER A 171 5.22 -18.44 1.31
C SER A 171 5.92 -17.27 0.63
N ASN A 172 6.61 -17.52 -0.49
CA ASN A 172 7.30 -16.51 -1.30
C ASN A 172 8.25 -15.59 -0.50
N ILE A 173 8.86 -16.11 0.57
CA ILE A 173 9.76 -15.36 1.45
C ILE A 173 10.90 -14.74 0.65
N GLY A 174 11.08 -13.42 0.80
CA GLY A 174 12.13 -12.66 0.11
C GLY A 174 11.84 -12.39 -1.38
N SER A 175 10.72 -12.87 -1.91
CA SER A 175 10.28 -12.55 -3.27
C SER A 175 9.75 -11.12 -3.37
N CYS A 176 9.99 -10.47 -4.50
CA CYS A 176 9.30 -9.22 -4.85
C CYS A 176 8.02 -9.48 -5.66
N GLY A 177 7.59 -10.74 -5.77
CA GLY A 177 6.33 -11.13 -6.38
C GLY A 177 6.42 -11.48 -7.87
N ILE A 178 5.28 -11.40 -8.53
CA ILE A 178 5.08 -11.72 -9.95
C ILE A 178 5.00 -10.43 -10.78
N PRO A 179 5.29 -10.47 -12.09
CA PRO A 179 5.14 -9.31 -12.95
C PRO A 179 3.72 -8.76 -12.92
N ARG A 180 3.59 -7.43 -12.93
CA ARG A 180 2.29 -6.78 -13.08
C ARG A 180 1.65 -7.12 -14.44
N THR A 181 0.35 -6.96 -14.53
CA THR A 181 -0.38 -7.09 -15.80
C THR A 181 0.01 -5.99 -16.79
N GLY A 182 0.41 -6.35 -18.00
CA GLY A 182 0.70 -5.45 -19.13
C GLY A 182 2.17 -5.03 -19.34
#